data_f1d6fad33dc0a09cbf8b5e0b46342235
#
_entry.id   f1d6fad33dc0a09cbf8b5e0b46342235
#
_cell.length_a   1.000
_cell.length_b   1.000
_cell.length_c   1.000
_cell.angle_alpha   90.00
_cell.angle_beta   90.00
_cell.angle_gamma   90.00
#
_symmetry.space_group_name_H-M   'P 1'
#
loop_
_entity.id
_entity.type
_entity.pdbx_description
1 polymer ?
#
loop_
_entity_poly.entity_id
_entity_poly.type
_entity_poly.pdbx_seq_one_letter_code
_entity_poly.pdbx_strand_id
1 'polypeptide(L)'
;MTLVLVDMSLWVGHFRRANPVLQSLLAMDQVLCHPLIVLELACGTPPTPRDRTLGDLKMLRQAVVATTEEALALVEKERLYDSGCGAIDVMLLASVLLTPDACLWTADKSLDALALRLGVACKPSGH
;
A
#
# COMPACT_ATOMS: atom_id res chain seq x y z
N MET A 1 -15.57 4.36 8.31
CA MET A 1 -14.44 3.45 8.58
C MET A 1 -13.32 3.74 7.60
N THR A 2 -12.10 3.89 8.09
CA THR A 2 -10.94 4.13 7.23
C THR A 2 -10.32 2.79 6.83
N LEU A 3 -10.07 2.62 5.55
CA LEU A 3 -9.39 1.45 5.01
C LEU A 3 -7.94 1.83 4.71
N VAL A 4 -7.00 0.96 5.08
CA VAL A 4 -5.57 1.27 5.02
C VAL A 4 -4.88 0.35 4.01
N LEU A 5 -4.40 0.94 2.91
CA LEU A 5 -3.54 0.22 1.99
C LEU A 5 -2.13 0.20 2.57
N VAL A 6 -1.67 -0.98 2.93
CA VAL A 6 -0.37 -1.17 3.58
C VAL A 6 0.67 -1.47 2.51
N ASP A 7 1.64 -0.57 2.39
CA ASP A 7 2.72 -0.70 1.42
C ASP A 7 3.67 -1.87 1.78
N MET A 8 4.38 -2.36 0.78
CA MET A 8 5.36 -3.44 0.92
C MET A 8 6.34 -3.19 2.07
N SER A 9 6.79 -1.95 2.23
CA SER A 9 7.76 -1.61 3.28
C SER A 9 7.26 -1.97 4.68
N LEU A 10 5.98 -1.76 4.95
CA LEU A 10 5.36 -2.11 6.23
C LEU A 10 5.22 -3.62 6.38
N TRP A 11 4.85 -4.32 5.31
CA TRP A 11 4.75 -5.79 5.33
C TRP A 11 6.10 -6.43 5.60
N VAL A 12 7.16 -5.97 4.93
CA VAL A 12 8.52 -6.49 5.12
C VAL A 12 8.96 -6.29 6.58
N GLY A 13 8.71 -5.11 7.13
CA GLY A 13 9.00 -4.84 8.54
C GLY A 13 8.23 -5.75 9.48
N HIS A 14 6.94 -5.95 9.20
CA HIS A 14 6.07 -6.81 10.00
C HIS A 14 6.52 -8.27 9.96
N PHE A 15 6.98 -8.76 8.82
CA PHE A 15 7.48 -10.14 8.69
C PHE A 15 8.74 -10.36 9.52
N ARG A 16 9.54 -9.34 9.72
CA ARG A 16 10.75 -9.42 10.55
C ARG A 16 10.41 -9.30 12.03
N ARG A 17 9.52 -8.40 12.35
CA ARG A 17 9.08 -8.15 13.72
C ARG A 17 7.64 -7.66 13.68
N ALA A 18 6.75 -8.42 14.29
CA ALA A 18 5.32 -8.12 14.28
C ALA A 18 5.03 -6.66 14.65
N ASN A 19 4.22 -6.01 13.82
CA ASN A 19 3.80 -4.64 14.02
C ASN A 19 2.44 -4.63 14.72
N PRO A 20 2.35 -4.15 15.97
CA PRO A 20 1.08 -4.19 16.72
C PRO A 20 -0.04 -3.38 16.06
N VAL A 21 0.30 -2.27 15.42
CA VAL A 21 -0.69 -1.43 14.73
C VAL A 21 -1.26 -2.19 13.54
N LEU A 22 -0.40 -2.82 12.75
CA LEU A 22 -0.85 -3.63 11.61
C LEU A 22 -1.69 -4.81 12.08
N GLN A 23 -1.29 -5.47 13.16
CA GLN A 23 -2.08 -6.56 13.73
C GLN A 23 -3.50 -6.11 14.13
N SER A 24 -3.62 -4.93 14.74
CA SER A 24 -4.92 -4.37 15.11
C SER A 24 -5.78 -4.06 13.88
N LEU A 25 -5.18 -3.50 12.83
CA LEU A 25 -5.90 -3.22 11.60
C LEU A 25 -6.38 -4.50 10.92
N LEU A 26 -5.55 -5.54 10.92
CA LEU A 26 -5.92 -6.85 10.37
C LEU A 26 -7.09 -7.45 11.16
N ALA A 27 -7.04 -7.37 12.49
CA ALA A 27 -8.11 -7.91 13.34
C ALA A 27 -9.45 -7.20 13.10
N MET A 28 -9.41 -5.93 12.73
CA MET A 28 -10.62 -5.12 12.44
C MET A 28 -11.02 -5.15 10.96
N ASP A 29 -10.37 -5.96 10.14
CA ASP A 29 -10.63 -6.05 8.70
C ASP A 29 -10.52 -4.70 7.99
N GLN A 30 -9.54 -3.90 8.39
CA GLN A 30 -9.31 -2.56 7.84
C GLN A 30 -8.12 -2.47 6.90
N VAL A 31 -7.46 -3.59 6.60
CA VAL A 31 -6.30 -3.61 5.72
C VAL A 31 -6.71 -3.90 4.29
N LEU A 32 -6.27 -3.02 3.39
CA LEU A 32 -6.37 -3.23 1.96
C LEU A 32 -5.07 -3.81 1.42
N CYS A 33 -5.18 -4.68 0.45
CA CYS A 33 -4.05 -5.16 -0.33
C CYS A 33 -4.23 -4.77 -1.80
N HIS A 34 -3.19 -4.99 -2.59
CA HIS A 34 -3.15 -4.62 -3.99
C HIS A 34 -2.32 -5.67 -4.73
N PRO A 35 -2.69 -6.06 -5.96
CA PRO A 35 -1.92 -7.06 -6.71
C PRO A 35 -0.44 -6.72 -6.86
N LEU A 36 -0.10 -5.44 -7.00
CA LEU A 36 1.30 -5.03 -7.13
C LEU A 36 2.07 -5.19 -5.82
N ILE A 37 1.42 -5.06 -4.69
CA ILE A 37 2.06 -5.33 -3.38
C ILE A 37 2.36 -6.82 -3.26
N VAL A 38 1.42 -7.68 -3.63
CA VAL A 38 1.64 -9.13 -3.64
C VAL A 38 2.79 -9.47 -4.58
N LEU A 39 2.83 -8.85 -5.76
CA LEU A 39 3.90 -9.07 -6.74
C LEU A 39 5.27 -8.66 -6.17
N GLU A 40 5.37 -7.50 -5.55
CA GLU A 40 6.61 -7.03 -4.95
C GLU A 40 7.09 -7.97 -3.84
N LEU A 41 6.17 -8.40 -2.98
CA LEU A 41 6.50 -9.35 -1.91
C LEU A 41 6.93 -10.71 -2.48
N ALA A 42 6.31 -11.14 -3.58
CA ALA A 42 6.66 -12.37 -4.26
C ALA A 42 8.07 -12.33 -4.86
N CYS A 43 8.54 -11.15 -5.25
CA CYS A 43 9.90 -10.97 -5.76
C CYS A 43 10.96 -11.06 -4.66
N GLY A 44 10.55 -10.95 -3.40
CA GLY A 44 11.44 -11.05 -2.25
C GLY A 44 11.36 -12.41 -1.58
N THR A 45 11.52 -12.42 -0.27
CA THR A 45 11.51 -13.64 0.53
C THR A 45 10.43 -13.56 1.61
N PRO A 46 9.15 -13.72 1.22
CA PRO A 46 8.08 -13.75 2.22
C PRO A 46 8.21 -14.97 3.15
N PRO A 47 7.59 -14.93 4.34
CA PRO A 47 7.65 -16.05 5.27
C PRO A 47 7.20 -17.37 4.64
N THR A 48 7.84 -18.46 5.05
CA THR A 48 7.48 -19.80 4.60
C THR A 48 6.28 -20.32 5.39
N PRO A 49 5.38 -21.11 4.79
CA PRO A 49 5.37 -21.49 3.37
C PRO A 49 4.98 -20.30 2.50
N ARG A 50 5.79 -20.04 1.51
CA ARG A 50 5.68 -18.88 0.64
C ARG A 50 4.30 -18.73 -0.03
N ASP A 51 3.80 -19.82 -0.58
CA ASP A 51 2.49 -19.83 -1.24
C ASP A 51 1.35 -19.51 -0.29
N ARG A 52 1.44 -19.95 0.97
CA ARG A 52 0.43 -19.65 1.99
C ARG A 52 0.44 -18.15 2.33
N THR A 53 1.62 -17.57 2.56
CA THR A 53 1.74 -16.15 2.87
C THR A 53 1.15 -15.29 1.75
N LEU A 54 1.53 -15.58 0.50
CA LEU A 54 1.01 -14.84 -0.65
C LEU A 54 -0.49 -15.07 -0.83
N GLY A 55 -0.97 -16.28 -0.58
CA GLY A 55 -2.40 -16.60 -0.65
C GLY A 55 -3.21 -15.84 0.39
N ASP A 56 -2.70 -15.74 1.62
CA ASP A 56 -3.36 -14.99 2.70
C ASP A 56 -3.48 -13.51 2.35
N LEU A 57 -2.44 -12.93 1.77
CA LEU A 57 -2.46 -11.53 1.33
C LEU A 57 -3.53 -11.30 0.25
N LYS A 58 -3.71 -12.25 -0.66
CA LYS A 58 -4.73 -12.16 -1.71
C LYS A 58 -6.15 -12.24 -1.14
N MET A 59 -6.32 -12.80 0.05
CA MET A 59 -7.63 -12.92 0.71
C MET A 59 -8.05 -11.66 1.44
N LEU A 60 -7.15 -10.71 1.63
CA LEU A 60 -7.49 -9.43 2.26
C LEU A 60 -8.40 -8.62 1.34
N ARG A 61 -9.06 -7.61 1.90
CA ARG A 61 -9.81 -6.64 1.08
C ARG A 61 -8.87 -6.05 0.03
N GLN A 62 -9.37 -5.89 -1.17
CA GLN A 62 -8.57 -5.35 -2.28
C GLN A 62 -8.91 -3.90 -2.53
N ALA A 63 -7.89 -3.07 -2.75
CA ALA A 63 -8.06 -1.73 -3.26
C ALA A 63 -8.59 -1.79 -4.69
N VAL A 64 -9.25 -0.74 -5.14
CA VAL A 64 -9.54 -0.55 -6.56
C VAL A 64 -8.19 -0.46 -7.29
N VAL A 65 -8.03 -1.21 -8.36
CA VAL A 65 -6.77 -1.25 -9.11
C VAL A 65 -6.83 -0.21 -10.23
N ALA A 66 -6.01 0.83 -10.12
CA ALA A 66 -5.90 1.83 -11.18
C ALA A 66 -5.29 1.22 -12.43
N THR A 67 -5.69 1.72 -13.59
CA THR A 67 -5.04 1.37 -14.85
C THR A 67 -3.74 2.18 -15.00
N THR A 68 -2.87 1.72 -15.90
CA THR A 68 -1.65 2.48 -16.20
C THR A 68 -1.98 3.85 -16.79
N GLU A 69 -3.07 3.95 -17.55
CA GLU A 69 -3.52 5.22 -18.10
C GLU A 69 -3.96 6.19 -17.03
N GLU A 70 -4.68 5.69 -16.02
CA GLU A 70 -5.09 6.50 -14.87
C GLU A 70 -3.87 6.96 -14.06
N ALA A 71 -2.90 6.08 -13.87
CA ALA A 71 -1.66 6.43 -13.18
C ALA A 71 -0.87 7.49 -13.95
N LEU A 72 -0.76 7.33 -15.26
CA LEU A 72 -0.09 8.31 -16.12
C LEU A 72 -0.78 9.68 -16.05
N ALA A 73 -2.10 9.70 -16.10
CA ALA A 73 -2.87 10.94 -15.98
C ALA A 73 -2.61 11.62 -14.62
N LEU A 74 -2.49 10.84 -13.55
CA LEU A 74 -2.17 11.37 -12.22
C LEU A 74 -0.78 12.00 -12.20
N VAL A 75 0.22 11.34 -12.81
CA VAL A 75 1.58 11.88 -12.90
C VAL A 75 1.57 13.25 -13.56
N GLU A 76 0.88 13.39 -14.68
CA GLU A 76 0.85 14.65 -15.42
C GLU A 76 0.05 15.73 -14.71
N LYS A 77 -1.11 15.37 -14.16
CA LYS A 77 -1.98 16.33 -13.47
C LYS A 77 -1.32 16.87 -12.20
N GLU A 78 -0.71 16.00 -11.40
CA GLU A 78 -0.13 16.37 -10.10
C GLU A 78 1.37 16.61 -10.18
N ARG A 79 1.97 16.49 -11.35
CA ARG A 79 3.41 16.69 -11.58
C ARG A 79 4.25 15.81 -10.66
N LEU A 80 3.98 14.50 -10.68
CA LEU A 80 4.66 13.54 -9.81
C LEU A 80 6.01 13.08 -10.37
N TYR A 81 6.41 13.57 -11.54
CA TYR A 81 7.71 13.25 -12.11
C TYR A 81 8.84 13.87 -11.25
N ASP A 82 10.00 13.24 -11.27
CA ASP A 82 11.17 13.63 -10.46
C ASP A 82 10.90 13.64 -8.95
N SER A 83 9.94 12.83 -8.49
CA SER A 83 9.56 12.79 -7.08
C SER A 83 10.35 11.76 -6.27
N GLY A 84 11.15 10.92 -6.93
CA GLY A 84 11.81 9.80 -6.29
C GLY A 84 10.95 8.54 -6.22
N CYS A 85 9.71 8.60 -6.69
CA CYS A 85 8.80 7.46 -6.71
C CYS A 85 8.74 6.85 -8.11
N GLY A 86 8.68 5.52 -8.15
CA GLY A 86 8.58 4.78 -9.40
C GLY A 86 7.14 4.43 -9.77
N ALA A 87 7.00 3.64 -10.83
CA ALA A 87 5.71 3.30 -11.41
C ALA A 87 4.78 2.59 -10.41
N ILE A 88 5.31 1.66 -9.63
CA ILE A 88 4.49 0.92 -8.66
C ILE A 88 3.93 1.87 -7.60
N ASP A 89 4.76 2.77 -7.07
CA ASP A 89 4.32 3.74 -6.08
C ASP A 89 3.19 4.62 -6.64
N VAL A 90 3.34 5.07 -7.87
CA VAL A 90 2.30 5.88 -8.53
C VAL A 90 1.02 5.09 -8.73
N MET A 91 1.14 3.81 -9.10
CA MET A 91 -0.02 2.92 -9.24
C MET A 91 -0.76 2.78 -7.90
N LEU A 92 -0.03 2.65 -6.80
CA LEU A 92 -0.63 2.56 -5.47
C LEU A 92 -1.35 3.86 -5.08
N LEU A 93 -0.73 5.01 -5.34
CA LEU A 93 -1.37 6.31 -5.10
C LEU A 93 -2.65 6.47 -5.90
N ALA A 94 -2.61 6.16 -7.19
CA ALA A 94 -3.78 6.24 -8.06
C ALA A 94 -4.89 5.30 -7.57
N SER A 95 -4.52 4.09 -7.15
CA SER A 95 -5.49 3.11 -6.64
C SER A 95 -6.15 3.58 -5.34
N VAL A 96 -5.39 4.16 -4.42
CA VAL A 96 -5.93 4.70 -3.17
C VAL A 96 -6.91 5.84 -3.46
N LEU A 97 -6.57 6.72 -4.40
CA LEU A 97 -7.46 7.83 -4.78
C LEU A 97 -8.79 7.34 -5.35
N LEU A 98 -8.80 6.16 -5.99
CA LEU A 98 -10.00 5.56 -6.55
C LEU A 98 -10.78 4.72 -5.55
N THR A 99 -10.20 4.39 -4.41
CA THR A 99 -10.82 3.51 -3.43
C THR A 99 -11.50 4.35 -2.35
N PRO A 100 -12.84 4.22 -2.17
CA PRO A 100 -13.52 4.97 -1.12
C PRO A 100 -12.95 4.68 0.27
N ASP A 101 -12.82 5.73 1.07
CA ASP A 101 -12.38 5.66 2.48
C ASP A 101 -10.95 5.13 2.68
N ALA A 102 -10.15 5.11 1.62
CA ALA A 102 -8.81 4.55 1.68
C ALA A 102 -7.73 5.60 1.92
N CYS A 103 -6.70 5.19 2.64
CA CYS A 103 -5.47 5.94 2.79
C CYS A 103 -4.28 5.00 2.58
N LEU A 104 -3.10 5.56 2.37
CA LEU A 104 -1.86 4.80 2.13
C LEU A 104 -0.95 4.91 3.34
N TRP A 105 -0.49 3.76 3.83
CA TRP A 105 0.48 3.68 4.92
C TRP A 105 1.79 3.07 4.41
N THR A 106 2.86 3.84 4.48
CA THR A 106 4.18 3.44 4.00
C THR A 106 5.28 3.93 4.93
N ALA A 107 6.39 3.20 4.96
CA ALA A 107 7.61 3.64 5.63
C ALA A 107 8.56 4.39 4.68
N ASP A 108 8.26 4.40 3.38
CA ASP A 108 9.05 5.11 2.39
C ASP A 108 8.75 6.62 2.45
N LYS A 109 9.76 7.42 2.73
CA LYS A 109 9.59 8.87 2.93
C LYS A 109 9.10 9.58 1.69
N SER A 110 9.60 9.20 0.52
CA SER A 110 9.20 9.83 -0.75
C SER A 110 7.75 9.55 -1.07
N LEU A 111 7.33 8.30 -0.91
CA LEU A 111 5.94 7.90 -1.14
C LEU A 111 5.00 8.54 -0.12
N ASP A 112 5.39 8.58 1.15
CA ASP A 112 4.59 9.21 2.20
C ASP A 112 4.40 10.72 1.92
N ALA A 113 5.44 11.40 1.47
CA ALA A 113 5.37 12.81 1.13
C ALA A 113 4.35 13.07 0.01
N LEU A 114 4.32 12.22 -1.02
CA LEU A 114 3.33 12.33 -2.08
C LEU A 114 1.91 12.03 -1.58
N ALA A 115 1.78 11.00 -0.75
CA ALA A 115 0.48 10.66 -0.16
C ALA A 115 -0.06 11.81 0.70
N LEU A 116 0.79 12.46 1.48
CA LEU A 116 0.43 13.64 2.26
C LEU A 116 -0.04 14.79 1.36
N ARG A 117 0.72 15.06 0.32
CA ARG A 117 0.39 16.13 -0.63
C ARG A 117 -0.96 15.89 -1.31
N LEU A 118 -1.27 14.64 -1.63
CA LEU A 118 -2.52 14.26 -2.28
C LEU A 118 -3.67 14.04 -1.30
N GLY A 119 -3.42 14.19 0.01
CA GLY A 119 -4.45 14.06 1.03
C GLY A 119 -4.87 12.63 1.33
N VAL A 120 -4.04 11.65 1.03
CA VAL A 120 -4.36 10.22 1.22
C VAL A 120 -3.37 9.47 2.11
N ALA A 121 -2.50 10.19 2.81
CA ALA A 121 -1.61 9.53 3.77
C ALA A 121 -2.38 9.16 5.02
N CYS A 122 -2.17 7.94 5.51
CA CYS A 122 -2.66 7.58 6.82
C CYS A 122 -1.50 7.36 7.78
N LYS A 123 -1.71 7.76 9.02
CA LYS A 123 -0.76 7.55 10.10
C LYS A 123 -1.50 6.80 11.19
N PRO A 124 -1.64 5.50 11.04
CA PRO A 124 -2.34 4.72 12.05
C PRO A 124 -1.68 4.93 13.39
N SER A 125 -2.48 5.30 14.36
CA SER A 125 -2.00 5.49 15.71
C SER A 125 -2.26 4.24 16.51
N GLY A 126 -1.27 3.72 17.11
CA GLY A 126 -1.38 2.54 17.94
C GLY A 126 -0.23 2.51 18.89
N HIS A 127 0.37 3.63 18.91
CA HIS A 127 1.52 3.75 19.74
C HIS A 127 1.19 4.03 21.16
#